data_ef68e2c2f2cb6fc7ccc362931d89806f
#
_entry.id   ef68e2c2f2cb6fc7ccc362931d89806f
#
_cell.length_a   1.000
_cell.length_b   1.000
_cell.length_c   1.000
_cell.angle_alpha   90.00
_cell.angle_beta   90.00
_cell.angle_gamma   90.00
#
_symmetry.space_group_name_H-M   'P 1'
#
loop_
_entity.id
_entity.type
_entity.pdbx_description
1 polymer ?
#
loop_
_entity_poly.entity_id
_entity_poly.type
_entity_poly.pdbx_seq_one_letter_code
_entity_poly.pdbx_strand_id
1 'polypeptide(L)'
;MPADGQTFEYPTFENHQQKGMKETERILPAKEQVYLDGPKSRTYELGFAFKVLRQLVRGFRALHFIGPSITVFGSARFKEDHAYYIAAREFGKRIAASGFTTMTGGGPGIMEAANRGAFENGGYSVGLNIQLPLEQHTNLYVHKSVTFDYFFIHISRRV
;
A
#
# COMPACT_ATOMS: atom_id res chain seq x y z
N MET A 1 -50.73 -9.94 -3.66
CA MET A 1 -50.27 -10.38 -5.00
C MET A 1 -49.77 -9.18 -5.73
N PRO A 2 -48.49 -9.05 -5.97
CA PRO A 2 -48.01 -8.32 -7.15
C PRO A 2 -47.38 -9.30 -8.12
N ALA A 3 -47.95 -9.33 -9.32
CA ALA A 3 -47.35 -9.91 -10.50
C ALA A 3 -46.33 -8.91 -11.04
N ASP A 4 -45.10 -9.36 -11.25
CA ASP A 4 -44.25 -8.96 -12.36
C ASP A 4 -43.04 -9.86 -12.33
N GLY A 5 -43.04 -10.82 -13.23
CA GLY A 5 -41.93 -11.75 -13.45
C GLY A 5 -40.75 -11.07 -14.09
N GLN A 6 -39.96 -10.37 -13.32
CA GLN A 6 -38.57 -10.01 -13.70
C GLN A 6 -37.67 -11.16 -13.28
N THR A 7 -37.36 -12.05 -14.21
CA THR A 7 -36.24 -12.98 -14.10
C THR A 7 -34.96 -12.15 -14.00
N PHE A 8 -34.37 -12.10 -12.81
CA PHE A 8 -33.01 -11.60 -12.64
C PHE A 8 -32.07 -12.57 -13.37
N GLU A 9 -31.59 -12.19 -14.56
CA GLU A 9 -30.48 -12.85 -15.21
C GLU A 9 -29.20 -12.46 -14.44
N TYR A 10 -28.66 -13.42 -13.70
CA TYR A 10 -27.32 -13.29 -13.15
C TYR A 10 -26.31 -13.25 -14.32
N PRO A 11 -25.39 -12.28 -14.36
CA PRO A 11 -24.34 -12.27 -15.38
C PRO A 11 -23.53 -13.57 -15.30
N THR A 12 -23.42 -14.26 -16.40
CA THR A 12 -22.72 -15.54 -16.51
C THR A 12 -21.27 -15.39 -16.09
N PHE A 13 -20.76 -16.39 -15.36
CA PHE A 13 -19.43 -16.44 -14.75
C PHE A 13 -18.28 -16.12 -15.73
N GLU A 14 -18.47 -16.40 -17.02
CA GLU A 14 -17.50 -16.14 -18.09
C GLU A 14 -17.25 -14.65 -18.35
N ASN A 15 -18.27 -13.80 -18.26
CA ASN A 15 -18.12 -12.35 -18.47
C ASN A 15 -17.37 -11.65 -17.34
N HIS A 16 -17.42 -12.20 -16.12
CA HIS A 16 -16.64 -11.68 -14.98
C HIS A 16 -15.18 -12.05 -15.06
N GLN A 17 -14.84 -13.25 -15.56
CA GLN A 17 -13.44 -13.65 -15.70
C GLN A 17 -12.70 -12.82 -16.75
N GLN A 18 -13.32 -12.55 -17.92
CA GLN A 18 -12.66 -11.77 -18.96
C GLN A 18 -12.49 -10.29 -18.59
N LYS A 19 -13.43 -9.72 -17.84
CA LYS A 19 -13.31 -8.34 -17.35
C LYS A 19 -12.30 -8.21 -16.21
N GLY A 20 -12.27 -9.18 -15.29
CA GLY A 20 -11.30 -9.28 -14.22
C GLY A 20 -9.87 -9.49 -14.73
N MET A 21 -9.65 -10.34 -15.74
CA MET A 21 -8.33 -10.57 -16.32
C MET A 21 -7.75 -9.33 -16.99
N LYS A 22 -8.55 -8.55 -17.75
CA LYS A 22 -8.09 -7.30 -18.36
C LYS A 22 -7.79 -6.20 -17.35
N GLU A 23 -8.45 -6.20 -16.21
CA GLU A 23 -8.25 -5.21 -15.17
C GLU A 23 -7.06 -5.59 -14.26
N THR A 24 -6.84 -6.88 -14.03
CA THR A 24 -5.70 -7.41 -13.27
C THR A 24 -4.38 -7.24 -14.03
N GLU A 25 -4.38 -7.38 -15.36
CA GLU A 25 -3.20 -7.09 -16.19
C GLU A 25 -2.71 -5.63 -16.07
N ARG A 26 -3.61 -4.69 -15.74
CA ARG A 26 -3.26 -3.27 -15.57
C ARG A 26 -2.70 -2.92 -14.19
N ILE A 27 -2.84 -3.79 -13.20
CA ILE A 27 -2.55 -3.50 -11.80
C ILE A 27 -1.20 -4.08 -11.36
N LEU A 28 -0.74 -5.16 -12.00
CA LEU A 28 0.53 -5.79 -11.63
C LEU A 28 1.72 -5.01 -12.19
N PRO A 29 2.72 -4.66 -11.36
CA PRO A 29 3.97 -4.11 -11.85
C PRO A 29 4.59 -5.05 -12.89
N ALA A 30 5.19 -4.49 -13.94
CA ALA A 30 5.84 -5.28 -15.00
C ALA A 30 6.84 -6.33 -14.47
N LYS A 31 7.45 -6.07 -13.31
CA LYS A 31 8.36 -6.99 -12.63
C LYS A 31 7.65 -8.20 -12.00
N GLU A 32 6.39 -8.05 -11.58
CA GLU A 32 5.59 -9.15 -11.03
C GLU A 32 4.97 -10.01 -12.13
N GLN A 33 4.59 -9.42 -13.27
CA GLN A 33 4.15 -10.15 -14.46
C GLN A 33 5.22 -11.15 -14.92
N VAL A 34 6.48 -10.73 -14.99
CA VAL A 34 7.61 -11.61 -15.36
C VAL A 34 7.75 -12.80 -14.42
N TYR A 35 7.39 -12.68 -13.14
CA TYR A 35 7.39 -13.80 -12.19
C TYR A 35 6.26 -14.78 -12.43
N LEU A 36 5.09 -14.29 -12.86
CA LEU A 36 3.89 -15.10 -13.12
C LEU A 36 3.92 -15.82 -14.50
N ASP A 37 4.82 -15.42 -15.40
CA ASP A 37 4.96 -16.00 -16.76
C ASP A 37 5.45 -17.46 -16.81
N GLY A 38 5.54 -18.12 -15.64
CA GLY A 38 5.92 -19.53 -15.52
C GLY A 38 7.37 -19.77 -15.13
N PRO A 39 7.82 -21.04 -15.09
CA PRO A 39 9.14 -21.39 -14.58
C PRO A 39 10.26 -20.81 -15.43
N LYS A 40 11.19 -20.13 -14.79
CA LYS A 40 12.40 -19.56 -15.39
C LYS A 40 13.61 -20.48 -15.15
N SER A 41 14.75 -20.15 -15.71
CA SER A 41 15.99 -20.89 -15.45
C SER A 41 16.39 -20.82 -13.97
N ARG A 42 16.99 -21.88 -13.43
CA ARG A 42 17.45 -21.94 -12.03
C ARG A 42 18.39 -20.79 -11.65
N THR A 43 19.24 -20.34 -12.57
CA THR A 43 20.14 -19.21 -12.37
C THR A 43 19.37 -17.90 -12.23
N TYR A 44 18.31 -17.73 -13.01
CA TYR A 44 17.41 -16.57 -12.87
C TYR A 44 16.70 -16.57 -11.52
N GLU A 45 16.16 -17.72 -11.09
CA GLU A 45 15.46 -17.88 -9.82
C GLU A 45 16.37 -17.59 -8.63
N LEU A 46 17.62 -18.08 -8.65
CA LEU A 46 18.60 -17.77 -7.61
C LEU A 46 18.93 -16.27 -7.56
N GLY A 47 19.13 -15.64 -8.71
CA GLY A 47 19.36 -14.19 -8.79
C GLY A 47 18.17 -13.38 -8.27
N PHE A 48 16.95 -13.83 -8.59
CA PHE A 48 15.72 -13.23 -8.09
C PHE A 48 15.60 -13.38 -6.56
N ALA A 49 15.82 -14.58 -6.03
CA ALA A 49 15.79 -14.86 -4.59
C ALA A 49 16.78 -13.99 -3.83
N PHE A 50 18.01 -13.83 -4.36
CA PHE A 50 19.00 -12.95 -3.76
C PHE A 50 18.57 -11.48 -3.78
N LYS A 51 17.95 -11.03 -4.86
CA LYS A 51 17.40 -9.67 -4.97
C LYS A 51 16.30 -9.41 -3.93
N VAL A 52 15.38 -10.37 -3.75
CA VAL A 52 14.32 -10.33 -2.74
C VAL A 52 14.92 -10.30 -1.33
N LEU A 53 15.87 -11.20 -1.03
CA LEU A 53 16.54 -11.25 0.28
C LEU A 53 17.23 -9.92 0.60
N ARG A 54 17.95 -9.34 -0.37
CA ARG A 54 18.59 -8.03 -0.19
C ARG A 54 17.60 -6.93 0.13
N GLN A 55 16.44 -6.89 -0.54
CA GLN A 55 15.39 -5.91 -0.24
C GLN A 55 14.78 -6.12 1.14
N LEU A 56 14.56 -7.36 1.53
CA LEU A 56 14.06 -7.70 2.86
C LEU A 56 15.03 -7.23 3.95
N VAL A 57 16.32 -7.56 3.83
CA VAL A 57 17.37 -7.12 4.76
C VAL A 57 17.46 -5.59 4.82
N ARG A 58 17.38 -4.91 3.65
CA ARG A 58 17.34 -3.44 3.60
C ARG A 58 16.13 -2.89 4.36
N GLY A 59 14.96 -3.49 4.18
CA GLY A 59 13.74 -3.13 4.91
C GLY A 59 13.89 -3.30 6.42
N PHE A 60 14.41 -4.45 6.89
CA PHE A 60 14.71 -4.68 8.30
C PHE A 60 15.63 -3.62 8.88
N ARG A 61 16.75 -3.34 8.22
CA ARG A 61 17.72 -2.33 8.68
C ARG A 61 17.13 -0.92 8.68
N ALA A 62 16.36 -0.57 7.65
CA ALA A 62 15.74 0.74 7.55
C ALA A 62 14.69 0.97 8.65
N LEU A 63 13.97 -0.07 9.05
CA LEU A 63 12.88 0.02 10.02
C LEU A 63 13.31 -0.32 11.46
N HIS A 64 14.55 -0.77 11.66
CA HIS A 64 15.02 -1.26 12.96
C HIS A 64 14.90 -0.24 14.10
N PHE A 65 15.14 1.04 13.82
CA PHE A 65 15.14 2.10 14.82
C PHE A 65 13.87 2.97 14.83
N ILE A 66 12.77 2.49 14.24
CA ILE A 66 11.52 3.26 14.15
C ILE A 66 10.74 3.24 15.49
N GLY A 67 11.00 2.25 16.33
CA GLY A 67 10.26 2.04 17.57
C GLY A 67 8.86 1.47 17.34
N PRO A 68 8.02 1.41 18.38
CA PRO A 68 6.65 0.94 18.27
C PRO A 68 5.85 1.87 17.37
N SER A 69 5.08 1.29 16.45
CA SER A 69 4.39 2.05 15.42
C SER A 69 2.94 1.62 15.25
N ILE A 70 2.08 2.58 14.87
CA ILE A 70 0.70 2.35 14.50
C ILE A 70 0.57 2.61 13.01
N THR A 71 0.04 1.61 12.29
CA THR A 71 -0.12 1.69 10.84
C THR A 71 -1.51 2.20 10.47
N VAL A 72 -1.56 3.22 9.60
CA VAL A 72 -2.80 3.82 9.09
C VAL A 72 -2.90 3.58 7.59
N PHE A 73 -4.02 2.99 7.17
CA PHE A 73 -4.38 2.79 5.77
C PHE A 73 -5.68 3.50 5.44
N GLY A 74 -5.81 3.92 4.20
CA GLY A 74 -7.04 4.52 3.74
C GLY A 74 -6.98 4.97 2.29
N SER A 75 -8.10 5.50 1.81
CA SER A 75 -8.25 5.94 0.43
C SER A 75 -7.34 7.13 0.10
N ALA A 76 -6.70 7.07 -1.06
CA ALA A 76 -5.90 8.15 -1.63
C ALA A 76 -6.75 9.29 -2.26
N ARG A 77 -8.08 9.12 -2.31
CA ARG A 77 -8.99 10.02 -3.05
C ARG A 77 -9.53 11.18 -2.23
N PHE A 78 -9.49 11.08 -0.89
CA PHE A 78 -10.03 12.13 -0.02
C PHE A 78 -9.08 13.32 0.05
N LYS A 79 -9.63 14.52 -0.20
CA LYS A 79 -8.92 15.79 -0.13
C LYS A 79 -8.96 16.36 1.29
N GLU A 80 -8.21 17.42 1.53
CA GLU A 80 -8.01 18.04 2.86
C GLU A 80 -9.30 18.54 3.52
N ASP A 81 -10.29 18.93 2.76
CA ASP A 81 -11.62 19.40 3.19
C ASP A 81 -12.58 18.28 3.61
N HIS A 82 -12.26 17.04 3.29
CA HIS A 82 -13.14 15.91 3.56
C HIS A 82 -13.06 15.48 5.04
N ALA A 83 -14.22 15.17 5.64
CA ALA A 83 -14.32 14.79 7.06
C ALA A 83 -13.39 13.64 7.45
N TYR A 84 -13.20 12.63 6.59
CA TYR A 84 -12.27 11.52 6.84
C TYR A 84 -10.80 11.94 6.80
N TYR A 85 -10.42 12.92 5.97
CA TYR A 85 -9.07 13.46 5.97
C TYR A 85 -8.80 14.17 7.31
N ILE A 86 -9.72 15.02 7.76
CA ILE A 86 -9.64 15.74 9.02
C ILE A 86 -9.53 14.76 10.20
N ALA A 87 -10.37 13.72 10.22
CA ALA A 87 -10.34 12.67 11.24
C ALA A 87 -9.00 11.90 11.25
N ALA A 88 -8.47 11.55 10.07
CA ALA A 88 -7.19 10.86 9.95
C ALA A 88 -6.00 11.73 10.42
N ARG A 89 -6.04 13.03 10.14
CA ARG A 89 -5.04 14.00 10.64
C ARG A 89 -5.07 14.09 12.16
N GLU A 90 -6.26 14.23 12.77
CA GLU A 90 -6.40 14.20 14.22
C GLU A 90 -5.94 12.88 14.84
N PHE A 91 -6.20 11.75 14.15
CA PHE A 91 -5.73 10.44 14.58
C PHE A 91 -4.20 10.37 14.57
N GLY A 92 -3.54 10.85 13.51
CA GLY A 92 -2.07 10.93 13.44
C GLY A 92 -1.47 11.77 14.57
N LYS A 93 -2.10 12.89 14.90
CA LYS A 93 -1.73 13.72 16.07
C LYS A 93 -1.80 12.93 17.38
N ARG A 94 -2.87 12.15 17.59
CA ARG A 94 -3.04 11.32 18.80
C ARG A 94 -2.02 10.18 18.87
N ILE A 95 -1.67 9.58 17.74
CA ILE A 95 -0.58 8.60 17.67
C ILE A 95 0.73 9.20 18.15
N ALA A 96 1.07 10.39 17.66
CA ALA A 96 2.26 11.14 18.09
C ALA A 96 2.25 11.46 19.58
N ALA A 97 1.12 11.98 20.09
CA ALA A 97 0.96 12.31 21.51
C ALA A 97 1.08 11.08 22.43
N SER A 98 0.78 9.88 21.92
CA SER A 98 0.94 8.61 22.63
C SER A 98 2.37 8.03 22.54
N GLY A 99 3.31 8.72 21.90
CA GLY A 99 4.70 8.28 21.75
C GLY A 99 4.93 7.19 20.70
N PHE A 100 3.94 6.92 19.84
CA PHE A 100 4.06 5.95 18.76
C PHE A 100 4.49 6.62 17.45
N THR A 101 5.21 5.86 16.61
CA THR A 101 5.48 6.26 15.24
C THR A 101 4.25 6.03 14.36
N THR A 102 3.89 7.03 13.55
CA THR A 102 2.84 6.86 12.53
C THR A 102 3.43 6.24 11.28
N MET A 103 2.93 5.08 10.87
CA MET A 103 3.36 4.37 9.66
C MET A 103 2.21 4.33 8.65
N THR A 104 2.50 4.63 7.38
CA THR A 104 1.51 4.56 6.30
C THR A 104 2.11 3.99 5.03
N GLY A 105 1.34 3.90 3.95
CA GLY A 105 1.87 3.64 2.61
C GLY A 105 2.59 4.84 1.97
N GLY A 106 2.62 6.01 2.63
CA GLY A 106 3.26 7.21 2.11
C GLY A 106 2.49 7.91 0.98
N GLY A 107 1.34 7.39 0.55
CA GLY A 107 0.51 7.97 -0.50
C GLY A 107 -0.32 9.17 -0.03
N PRO A 108 -1.12 9.77 -0.94
CA PRO A 108 -2.00 10.90 -0.64
C PRO A 108 -3.26 10.50 0.15
N GLY A 109 -4.11 11.46 0.45
CA GLY A 109 -5.40 11.27 1.08
C GLY A 109 -5.28 10.91 2.57
N ILE A 110 -5.93 9.83 3.00
CA ILE A 110 -5.95 9.40 4.41
C ILE A 110 -4.55 9.12 4.95
N MET A 111 -3.67 8.54 4.14
CA MET A 111 -2.29 8.24 4.51
C MET A 111 -1.49 9.51 4.75
N GLU A 112 -1.62 10.48 3.84
CA GLU A 112 -1.03 11.80 3.98
C GLU A 112 -1.56 12.52 5.22
N ALA A 113 -2.87 12.52 5.44
CA ALA A 113 -3.49 13.14 6.59
C ALA A 113 -2.93 12.59 7.91
N ALA A 114 -2.80 11.28 8.04
CA ALA A 114 -2.23 10.65 9.23
C ALA A 114 -0.74 11.01 9.43
N ASN A 115 0.06 10.96 8.35
CA ASN A 115 1.46 11.39 8.40
C ASN A 115 1.58 12.87 8.80
N ARG A 116 0.76 13.74 8.19
CA ARG A 116 0.72 15.17 8.48
C ARG A 116 0.37 15.46 9.94
N GLY A 117 -0.68 14.78 10.44
CA GLY A 117 -1.09 14.92 11.83
C GLY A 117 0.02 14.58 12.83
N ALA A 118 0.79 13.52 12.56
CA ALA A 118 1.94 13.14 13.36
C ALA A 118 3.09 14.15 13.21
N PHE A 119 3.45 14.48 11.97
CA PHE A 119 4.56 15.37 11.64
C PHE A 119 4.41 16.77 12.28
N GLU A 120 3.25 17.41 12.12
CA GLU A 120 2.94 18.74 12.65
C GLU A 120 2.92 18.80 14.19
N ASN A 121 2.79 17.64 14.85
CA ASN A 121 2.78 17.54 16.31
C ASN A 121 4.06 16.89 16.87
N GLY A 122 5.15 16.92 16.11
CA GLY A 122 6.47 16.46 16.56
C GLY A 122 6.64 14.95 16.66
N GLY A 123 5.66 14.17 16.17
CA GLY A 123 5.75 12.71 16.12
C GLY A 123 6.55 12.20 14.92
N TYR A 124 7.12 10.99 15.04
CA TYR A 124 7.85 10.39 13.94
C TYR A 124 6.88 9.75 12.92
N SER A 125 7.14 9.99 11.64
CA SER A 125 6.25 9.61 10.54
C SER A 125 7.03 8.86 9.47
N VAL A 126 6.52 7.70 9.05
CA VAL A 126 7.20 6.76 8.14
C VAL A 126 6.26 6.33 7.01
N GLY A 127 6.79 6.31 5.79
CA GLY A 127 6.13 5.79 4.60
C GLY A 127 6.73 4.47 4.14
N LEU A 128 5.93 3.41 4.07
CA LEU A 128 6.29 2.15 3.43
C LEU A 128 5.63 2.09 2.05
N ASN A 129 6.37 2.47 1.02
CA ASN A 129 5.88 2.50 -0.34
C ASN A 129 6.17 1.20 -1.09
N ILE A 130 5.31 0.90 -2.08
CA ILE A 130 5.60 -0.05 -3.15
C ILE A 130 5.78 0.72 -4.45
N GLN A 131 6.70 0.26 -5.30
CA GLN A 131 6.87 0.84 -6.62
C GLN A 131 5.70 0.40 -7.52
N LEU A 132 4.75 1.29 -7.74
CA LEU A 132 3.64 1.08 -8.67
C LEU A 132 3.98 1.66 -10.05
N PRO A 133 3.42 1.09 -11.15
CA PRO A 133 3.64 1.58 -12.52
C PRO A 133 3.13 3.02 -12.75
N LEU A 134 2.11 3.42 -12.00
CA LEU A 134 1.56 4.78 -11.98
C LEU A 134 2.16 5.50 -10.79
N GLU A 135 2.85 6.60 -11.04
CA GLU A 135 3.57 7.41 -10.06
C GLU A 135 2.76 7.68 -8.79
N GLN A 136 3.22 7.11 -7.68
CA GLN A 136 2.84 7.57 -6.36
C GLN A 136 4.04 8.27 -5.74
N HIS A 137 4.00 9.58 -5.72
CA HIS A 137 4.95 10.36 -4.95
C HIS A 137 4.67 10.15 -3.45
N THR A 138 5.74 9.92 -2.68
CA THR A 138 5.63 9.93 -1.22
C THR A 138 5.21 11.32 -0.77
N ASN A 139 4.22 11.41 0.13
CA ASN A 139 3.78 12.69 0.67
C ASN A 139 4.90 13.39 1.47
N LEU A 140 4.80 14.70 1.62
CA LEU A 140 5.85 15.55 2.20
C LEU A 140 6.00 15.43 3.72
N TYR A 141 5.06 14.77 4.39
CA TYR A 141 5.00 14.66 5.85
C TYR A 141 5.65 13.38 6.39
N VAL A 142 6.52 12.76 5.60
CA VAL A 142 7.23 11.52 5.94
C VAL A 142 8.69 11.83 6.26
N HIS A 143 9.13 11.53 7.48
CA HIS A 143 10.54 11.66 7.87
C HIS A 143 11.43 10.61 7.22
N LYS A 144 10.89 9.40 7.04
CA LYS A 144 11.60 8.27 6.43
C LYS A 144 10.70 7.49 5.49
N SER A 145 11.14 7.34 4.26
CA SER A 145 10.46 6.50 3.27
C SER A 145 11.29 5.28 2.91
N VAL A 146 10.63 4.12 2.83
CA VAL A 146 11.21 2.87 2.36
C VAL A 146 10.34 2.35 1.23
N THR A 147 10.92 2.20 0.04
CA THR A 147 10.22 1.71 -1.14
C THR A 147 10.66 0.28 -1.44
N PHE A 148 9.69 -0.59 -1.68
CA PHE A 148 9.88 -1.98 -2.09
C PHE A 148 9.45 -2.17 -3.53
N ASP A 149 10.23 -2.94 -4.29
CA ASP A 149 9.90 -3.28 -5.67
C ASP A 149 8.82 -4.36 -5.76
N TYR A 150 8.62 -5.15 -4.69
CA TYR A 150 7.73 -6.30 -4.67
C TYR A 150 6.67 -6.18 -3.58
N PHE A 151 5.41 -6.32 -3.98
CA PHE A 151 4.25 -6.17 -3.11
C PHE A 151 4.25 -7.13 -1.91
N PHE A 152 4.66 -8.38 -2.11
CA PHE A 152 4.69 -9.37 -1.02
C PHE A 152 5.70 -9.02 0.09
N ILE A 153 6.83 -8.39 -0.24
CA ILE A 153 7.79 -7.90 0.76
C ILE A 153 7.19 -6.75 1.56
N HIS A 154 6.46 -5.86 0.89
CA HIS A 154 5.79 -4.75 1.52
C HIS A 154 4.73 -5.22 2.54
N ILE A 155 3.90 -6.21 2.19
CA ILE A 155 2.91 -6.78 3.09
C ILE A 155 3.57 -7.46 4.29
N SER A 156 4.59 -8.28 4.09
CA SER A 156 5.26 -9.02 5.17
C SER A 156 5.88 -8.13 6.25
N ARG A 157 6.01 -6.82 6.01
CA ARG A 157 6.55 -5.84 6.96
C ARG A 157 5.49 -5.03 7.69
N ARG A 158 4.22 -5.24 7.38
CA ARG A 158 3.10 -4.53 8.01
C ARG A 158 2.37 -5.33 9.09
N VAL A 159 2.73 -6.62 9.22
CA VAL A 159 2.16 -7.54 10.21
C VAL A 159 3.00 -7.54 11.47
#